data_5627d618517c8983752d3fda503992a1
#
_entry.id   5627d618517c8983752d3fda503992a1
#
_cell.length_a   1.000
_cell.length_b   1.000
_cell.length_c   1.000
_cell.angle_alpha   90.00
_cell.angle_beta   90.00
_cell.angle_gamma   90.00
#
_symmetry.space_group_name_H-M   'P 1'
#
loop_
_entity.id
_entity.type
_entity.pdbx_description
1 polymer ?
#
loop_
_entity_poly.entity_id
_entity_poly.type
_entity_poly.pdbx_seq_one_letter_code
_entity_poly.pdbx_strand_id
1 'polypeptide(L)'
;MTMSKNKIKLTIGEFSKINNISAKALRHYEKIGLLIPFERDNLSGYRYYVVEQIEQMSRIIYMKKLGFALEEIKEVFEKGQQLPEGEMIDRRLASLSREKQLLCWQERELKSLRACKKTQIQKMSKIELKSLPEIKVACFRKTIKSYDELFELIPGEVFSQMQKAGCECAEPDYCFTIDHNKGFNEDGEL
;
A
#
# COMPACT_ATOMS: atom_id res chain seq x y z
N MET A 1 -15.63 -43.81 -20.38
CA MET A 1 -16.71 -43.69 -19.35
C MET A 1 -16.11 -42.95 -18.15
N THR A 2 -16.24 -41.64 -18.14
CA THR A 2 -15.77 -40.77 -17.05
C THR A 2 -16.83 -40.78 -15.95
N MET A 3 -16.53 -41.43 -14.83
CA MET A 3 -17.35 -41.38 -13.61
C MET A 3 -17.61 -39.91 -13.25
N SER A 4 -18.84 -39.47 -13.34
CA SER A 4 -19.30 -38.20 -12.79
C SER A 4 -19.14 -38.28 -11.29
N LYS A 5 -18.01 -37.78 -10.76
CA LYS A 5 -17.85 -37.58 -9.32
C LYS A 5 -18.97 -36.66 -8.86
N ASN A 6 -19.85 -37.20 -8.02
CA ASN A 6 -20.93 -36.46 -7.42
C ASN A 6 -20.33 -35.27 -6.61
N LYS A 7 -20.27 -34.10 -7.23
CA LYS A 7 -19.64 -32.92 -6.60
C LYS A 7 -20.52 -32.43 -5.47
N ILE A 8 -19.97 -32.27 -4.30
CA ILE A 8 -20.69 -31.71 -3.16
C ILE A 8 -20.99 -30.25 -3.45
N LYS A 9 -22.26 -29.93 -3.60
CA LYS A 9 -22.77 -28.58 -3.85
C LYS A 9 -23.02 -27.88 -2.52
N LEU A 10 -22.51 -26.65 -2.42
CA LEU A 10 -22.69 -25.74 -1.30
C LEU A 10 -23.53 -24.56 -1.74
N THR A 11 -24.50 -24.18 -0.97
CA THR A 11 -25.24 -22.92 -1.18
C THR A 11 -24.30 -21.73 -0.98
N ILE A 12 -24.65 -20.56 -1.55
CA ILE A 12 -23.87 -19.32 -1.32
C ILE A 12 -23.71 -19.00 0.17
N GLY A 13 -24.70 -19.34 1.00
CA GLY A 13 -24.63 -19.13 2.46
C GLY A 13 -23.61 -20.06 3.14
N GLU A 14 -23.59 -21.33 2.79
CA GLU A 14 -22.62 -22.30 3.31
C GLU A 14 -21.21 -21.96 2.84
N PHE A 15 -21.03 -21.69 1.56
CA PHE A 15 -19.74 -21.29 0.99
C PHE A 15 -19.21 -19.99 1.60
N SER A 16 -20.10 -19.04 1.87
CA SER A 16 -19.83 -17.79 2.58
C SER A 16 -19.28 -18.04 4.00
N LYS A 17 -19.94 -18.91 4.76
CA LYS A 17 -19.53 -19.27 6.13
C LYS A 17 -18.19 -19.99 6.17
N ILE A 18 -18.00 -20.99 5.28
CA ILE A 18 -16.75 -21.78 5.21
C ILE A 18 -15.55 -20.87 4.93
N ASN A 19 -15.70 -19.91 4.02
CA ASN A 19 -14.60 -19.04 3.61
C ASN A 19 -14.53 -17.73 4.41
N ASN A 20 -15.40 -17.52 5.38
CA ASN A 20 -15.50 -16.29 6.17
C ASN A 20 -15.57 -15.01 5.30
N ILE A 21 -16.41 -15.04 4.28
CA ILE A 21 -16.64 -13.95 3.34
C ILE A 21 -18.14 -13.68 3.19
N SER A 22 -18.54 -12.44 2.95
CA SER A 22 -19.96 -12.12 2.80
C SER A 22 -20.53 -12.63 1.46
N ALA A 23 -21.78 -13.04 1.46
CA ALA A 23 -22.51 -13.40 0.22
C ALA A 23 -22.57 -12.23 -0.78
N LYS A 24 -22.51 -10.98 -0.30
CA LYS A 24 -22.41 -9.78 -1.15
C LYS A 24 -21.08 -9.76 -1.91
N ALA A 25 -19.97 -10.10 -1.27
CA ALA A 25 -18.66 -10.18 -1.92
C ALA A 25 -18.63 -11.31 -2.96
N LEU A 26 -19.23 -12.47 -2.67
CA LEU A 26 -19.31 -13.57 -3.62
C LEU A 26 -20.10 -13.18 -4.89
N ARG A 27 -21.21 -12.45 -4.74
CA ARG A 27 -21.97 -11.91 -5.90
C ARG A 27 -21.15 -10.89 -6.68
N HIS A 28 -20.32 -10.09 -5.99
CA HIS A 28 -19.41 -9.16 -6.64
C HIS A 28 -18.32 -9.90 -7.43
N TYR A 29 -17.74 -10.96 -6.86
CA TYR A 29 -16.74 -11.79 -7.54
C TYR A 29 -17.30 -12.50 -8.77
N GLU A 30 -18.55 -12.96 -8.70
CA GLU A 30 -19.28 -13.47 -9.87
C GLU A 30 -19.42 -12.39 -10.95
N LYS A 31 -19.87 -11.18 -10.55
CA LYS A 31 -20.09 -10.06 -11.48
C LYS A 31 -18.83 -9.64 -12.25
N ILE A 32 -17.69 -9.65 -11.59
CA ILE A 32 -16.39 -9.31 -12.22
C ILE A 32 -15.71 -10.51 -12.87
N GLY A 33 -16.30 -11.71 -12.78
CA GLY A 33 -15.74 -12.93 -13.36
C GLY A 33 -14.56 -13.52 -12.62
N LEU A 34 -14.33 -13.13 -11.35
CA LEU A 34 -13.22 -13.62 -10.54
C LEU A 34 -13.50 -14.99 -9.92
N LEU A 35 -14.73 -15.22 -9.46
CA LEU A 35 -15.20 -16.51 -8.95
C LEU A 35 -16.63 -16.73 -9.40
N ILE A 36 -16.81 -17.58 -10.41
CA ILE A 36 -18.12 -17.91 -10.97
C ILE A 36 -18.68 -19.10 -10.20
N PRO A 37 -19.96 -19.07 -9.74
CA PRO A 37 -20.57 -20.23 -9.12
C PRO A 37 -20.57 -21.42 -10.08
N PHE A 38 -20.40 -22.63 -9.54
CA PHE A 38 -20.43 -23.86 -10.35
C PHE A 38 -21.76 -24.04 -11.09
N GLU A 39 -22.84 -23.63 -10.43
CA GLU A 39 -24.19 -23.72 -10.99
C GLU A 39 -25.05 -22.56 -10.50
N ARG A 40 -25.89 -22.05 -11.38
CA ARG A 40 -26.95 -21.12 -11.03
C ARG A 40 -28.28 -21.73 -11.46
N ASP A 41 -29.16 -21.91 -10.50
CA ASP A 41 -30.52 -22.42 -10.78
C ASP A 41 -31.29 -21.37 -11.60
N ASN A 42 -31.76 -21.78 -12.76
CA ASN A 42 -32.46 -20.91 -13.71
C ASN A 42 -33.84 -20.47 -13.25
N LEU A 43 -34.49 -21.23 -12.35
CA LEU A 43 -35.83 -20.92 -11.85
C LEU A 43 -35.80 -20.03 -10.62
N SER A 44 -34.96 -20.38 -9.64
CA SER A 44 -34.88 -19.67 -8.37
C SER A 44 -33.76 -18.61 -8.33
N GLY A 45 -32.80 -18.65 -9.27
CA GLY A 45 -31.64 -17.81 -9.29
C GLY A 45 -30.60 -18.15 -8.20
N TYR A 46 -30.78 -19.25 -7.47
CA TYR A 46 -29.86 -19.69 -6.44
C TYR A 46 -28.49 -20.07 -7.02
N ARG A 47 -27.45 -19.76 -6.26
CA ARG A 47 -26.04 -20.00 -6.60
C ARG A 47 -25.49 -21.14 -5.80
N TYR A 48 -24.89 -22.09 -6.50
CA TYR A 48 -24.24 -23.24 -5.90
C TYR A 48 -22.74 -23.22 -6.24
N TYR A 49 -21.92 -23.48 -5.24
CA TYR A 49 -20.49 -23.63 -5.33
C TYR A 49 -20.12 -25.08 -5.05
N VAL A 50 -18.90 -25.48 -5.40
CA VAL A 50 -18.41 -26.83 -5.11
C VAL A 50 -17.18 -26.75 -4.20
N VAL A 51 -16.89 -27.85 -3.51
CA VAL A 51 -15.78 -27.91 -2.54
C VAL A 51 -14.45 -27.55 -3.19
N GLU A 52 -14.25 -27.90 -4.44
CA GLU A 52 -13.04 -27.58 -5.22
C GLU A 52 -12.82 -26.07 -5.39
N GLN A 53 -13.88 -25.27 -5.31
CA GLN A 53 -13.80 -23.81 -5.39
C GLN A 53 -13.32 -23.17 -4.07
N ILE A 54 -13.28 -23.93 -2.98
CA ILE A 54 -12.75 -23.43 -1.69
C ILE A 54 -11.26 -23.08 -1.83
N GLU A 55 -10.52 -23.89 -2.56
CA GLU A 55 -9.09 -23.61 -2.79
C GLU A 55 -8.88 -22.33 -3.61
N GLN A 56 -9.67 -22.14 -4.67
CA GLN A 56 -9.64 -20.91 -5.45
C GLN A 56 -9.99 -19.69 -4.58
N MET A 57 -11.02 -19.82 -3.74
CA MET A 57 -11.44 -18.76 -2.83
C MET A 57 -10.34 -18.44 -1.81
N SER A 58 -9.68 -19.44 -1.25
CA SER A 58 -8.57 -19.27 -0.32
C SER A 58 -7.41 -18.48 -0.95
N ARG A 59 -7.10 -18.75 -2.22
CA ARG A 59 -6.08 -17.98 -2.97
C ARG A 59 -6.49 -16.52 -3.18
N ILE A 60 -7.76 -16.28 -3.52
CA ILE A 60 -8.29 -14.90 -3.64
C ILE A 60 -8.13 -14.16 -2.32
N ILE A 61 -8.54 -14.77 -1.20
CA ILE A 61 -8.42 -14.19 0.14
C ILE A 61 -6.97 -13.90 0.48
N TYR A 62 -6.06 -14.83 0.18
CA TYR A 62 -4.63 -14.67 0.44
C TYR A 62 -4.04 -13.48 -0.33
N MET A 63 -4.26 -13.41 -1.63
CA MET A 63 -3.77 -12.31 -2.46
C MET A 63 -4.37 -10.96 -2.04
N LYS A 64 -5.66 -10.93 -1.66
CA LYS A 64 -6.27 -9.73 -1.09
C LYS A 64 -5.61 -9.28 0.21
N LYS A 65 -5.27 -10.19 1.10
CA LYS A 65 -4.54 -9.88 2.35
C LYS A 65 -3.15 -9.28 2.06
N LEU A 66 -2.52 -9.70 0.97
CA LEU A 66 -1.26 -9.11 0.51
C LEU A 66 -1.45 -7.75 -0.17
N GLY A 67 -2.72 -7.32 -0.38
CA GLY A 67 -3.08 -6.02 -0.92
C GLY A 67 -3.10 -5.94 -2.44
N PHE A 68 -3.22 -7.07 -3.14
CA PHE A 68 -3.49 -7.08 -4.57
C PHE A 68 -4.92 -6.62 -4.87
N ALA A 69 -5.10 -5.85 -5.94
CA ALA A 69 -6.41 -5.47 -6.44
C ALA A 69 -7.15 -6.69 -7.02
N LEU A 70 -8.49 -6.62 -7.09
CA LEU A 70 -9.27 -7.75 -7.61
C LEU A 70 -8.99 -8.00 -9.09
N GLU A 71 -8.69 -6.95 -9.83
CA GLU A 71 -8.31 -6.98 -11.25
C GLU A 71 -6.98 -7.73 -11.45
N GLU A 72 -5.99 -7.46 -10.59
CA GLU A 72 -4.70 -8.14 -10.61
C GLU A 72 -4.84 -9.63 -10.27
N ILE A 73 -5.69 -9.96 -9.28
CA ILE A 73 -5.98 -11.35 -8.90
C ILE A 73 -6.67 -12.08 -10.07
N LYS A 74 -7.59 -11.41 -10.75
CA LYS A 74 -8.28 -11.95 -11.91
C LYS A 74 -7.31 -12.25 -13.05
N GLU A 75 -6.38 -11.32 -13.35
CA GLU A 75 -5.32 -11.50 -14.35
C GLU A 75 -4.47 -12.75 -14.08
N VAL A 76 -4.09 -12.98 -12.81
CA VAL A 76 -3.35 -14.19 -12.40
C VAL A 76 -4.12 -15.46 -12.76
N PHE A 77 -5.42 -15.51 -12.48
CA PHE A 77 -6.25 -16.69 -12.79
C PHE A 77 -6.51 -16.85 -14.29
N GLU A 78 -6.72 -15.76 -15.03
CA GLU A 78 -6.90 -15.79 -16.48
C GLU A 78 -5.66 -16.33 -17.22
N LYS A 79 -4.47 -16.06 -16.68
CA LYS A 79 -3.20 -16.64 -17.16
C LYS A 79 -2.98 -18.09 -16.73
N GLY A 80 -3.92 -18.69 -15.99
CA GLY A 80 -3.79 -20.05 -15.46
C GLY A 80 -2.76 -20.20 -14.34
N GLN A 81 -2.32 -19.10 -13.77
CA GLN A 81 -1.30 -19.09 -12.71
C GLN A 81 -1.93 -19.29 -11.33
N GLN A 82 -1.16 -19.83 -10.41
CA GLN A 82 -1.59 -20.01 -9.03
C GLN A 82 -1.20 -18.84 -8.13
N LEU A 83 -0.12 -18.15 -8.48
CA LEU A 83 0.46 -17.02 -7.74
C LEU A 83 0.84 -15.90 -8.71
N PRO A 84 0.93 -14.64 -8.24
CA PRO A 84 1.39 -13.52 -9.03
C PRO A 84 2.82 -13.74 -9.55
N GLU A 85 3.11 -13.23 -10.73
CA GLU A 85 4.46 -13.18 -11.28
C GLU A 85 5.40 -12.29 -10.48
N GLY A 86 6.70 -12.51 -10.58
CA GLY A 86 7.73 -11.76 -9.87
C GLY A 86 7.60 -10.25 -10.06
N GLU A 87 7.36 -9.79 -11.28
CA GLU A 87 7.17 -8.37 -11.57
C GLU A 87 5.97 -7.75 -10.83
N MET A 88 4.87 -8.48 -10.71
CA MET A 88 3.69 -8.03 -9.95
C MET A 88 4.00 -7.96 -8.45
N ILE A 89 4.77 -8.93 -7.95
CA ILE A 89 5.24 -8.95 -6.56
C ILE A 89 6.17 -7.76 -6.29
N ASP A 90 7.11 -7.49 -7.18
CA ASP A 90 8.08 -6.39 -7.06
C ASP A 90 7.37 -5.03 -7.05
N ARG A 91 6.39 -4.83 -7.91
CA ARG A 91 5.53 -3.63 -7.89
C ARG A 91 4.81 -3.47 -6.56
N ARG A 92 4.29 -4.57 -6.00
CA ARG A 92 3.60 -4.53 -4.69
C ARG A 92 4.58 -4.23 -3.55
N LEU A 93 5.77 -4.83 -3.57
CA LEU A 93 6.83 -4.54 -2.60
C LEU A 93 7.26 -3.07 -2.63
N ALA A 94 7.44 -2.50 -3.83
CA ALA A 94 7.76 -1.09 -4.00
C ALA A 94 6.64 -0.18 -3.46
N SER A 95 5.36 -0.55 -3.68
CA SER A 95 4.21 0.17 -3.13
C SER A 95 4.19 0.12 -1.61
N LEU A 96 4.40 -1.05 -1.01
CA LEU A 96 4.47 -1.22 0.44
C LEU A 96 5.62 -0.44 1.07
N SER A 97 6.75 -0.37 0.39
CA SER A 97 7.91 0.41 0.84
C SER A 97 7.56 1.90 0.93
N ARG A 98 6.89 2.44 -0.08
CA ARG A 98 6.42 3.84 -0.09
C ARG A 98 5.39 4.10 1.01
N GLU A 99 4.41 3.21 1.17
CA GLU A 99 3.39 3.32 2.21
C GLU A 99 4.02 3.30 3.61
N LYS A 100 4.98 2.41 3.85
CA LYS A 100 5.75 2.34 5.10
C LYS A 100 6.49 3.65 5.39
N GLN A 101 7.14 4.24 4.39
CA GLN A 101 7.86 5.51 4.54
C GLN A 101 6.90 6.64 4.90
N LEU A 102 5.75 6.72 4.23
CA LEU A 102 4.72 7.70 4.54
C LEU A 102 4.20 7.55 5.99
N LEU A 103 3.91 6.32 6.41
CA LEU A 103 3.45 6.05 7.77
C LEU A 103 4.52 6.43 8.81
N CYS A 104 5.79 6.13 8.57
CA CYS A 104 6.89 6.55 9.44
C CYS A 104 7.00 8.07 9.54
N TRP A 105 6.83 8.77 8.42
CA TRP A 105 6.80 10.24 8.42
C TRP A 105 5.60 10.78 9.21
N GLN A 106 4.39 10.28 8.97
CA GLN A 106 3.19 10.69 9.69
C GLN A 106 3.33 10.46 11.21
N GLU A 107 3.88 9.33 11.60
CA GLU A 107 4.14 9.01 13.01
C GLU A 107 5.11 10.02 13.64
N ARG A 108 6.17 10.39 12.93
CA ARG A 108 7.15 11.40 13.37
C ARG A 108 6.48 12.77 13.56
N GLU A 109 5.69 13.21 12.58
CA GLU A 109 4.97 14.48 12.65
C GLU A 109 3.98 14.51 13.83
N LEU A 110 3.21 13.44 14.02
CA LEU A 110 2.29 13.35 15.16
C LEU A 110 3.01 13.39 16.50
N LYS A 111 4.18 12.75 16.61
CA LYS A 111 5.02 12.82 17.81
C LYS A 111 5.54 14.24 18.05
N SER A 112 5.95 14.94 16.99
CA SER A 112 6.41 16.33 17.08
C SER A 112 5.28 17.27 17.49
N LEU A 113 4.09 17.15 16.91
CA LEU A 113 2.91 17.91 17.31
C LEU A 113 2.53 17.66 18.78
N ARG A 114 2.66 16.43 19.24
CA ARG A 114 2.42 16.08 20.65
C ARG A 114 3.45 16.72 21.59
N ALA A 115 4.70 16.80 21.17
CA ALA A 115 5.76 17.49 21.91
C ALA A 115 5.54 19.02 21.93
N CYS A 116 5.18 19.61 20.80
CA CYS A 116 4.85 21.03 20.69
C CYS A 116 3.68 21.43 21.59
N LYS A 117 2.60 20.65 21.65
CA LYS A 117 1.46 20.95 22.55
C LYS A 117 1.84 20.97 24.03
N LYS A 118 2.88 20.26 24.43
CA LYS A 118 3.43 20.36 25.79
C LYS A 118 4.23 21.65 26.02
N THR A 119 4.78 22.24 24.96
CA THR A 119 5.65 23.42 25.04
C THR A 119 4.93 24.73 24.73
N GLN A 120 3.80 24.68 23.98
CA GLN A 120 3.06 25.89 23.56
C GLN A 120 2.23 26.56 24.65
N ILE A 121 2.17 26.02 25.87
CA ILE A 121 1.58 26.75 27.02
C ILE A 121 2.62 27.74 27.60
N GLN A 122 3.87 27.66 27.21
CA GLN A 122 4.88 28.65 27.64
C GLN A 122 5.88 28.95 26.50
N LYS A 123 5.78 30.14 26.02
CA LYS A 123 6.71 30.94 25.21
C LYS A 123 6.41 31.05 23.73
N MET A 124 6.00 32.28 23.37
CA MET A 124 6.24 32.89 22.07
C MET A 124 7.72 32.68 21.67
N SER A 125 7.88 32.28 20.43
CA SER A 125 9.12 31.88 19.76
C SER A 125 10.34 32.68 20.13
N LYS A 126 11.20 32.08 20.94
CA LYS A 126 12.59 32.51 21.06
C LYS A 126 13.40 31.78 19.98
N ILE A 127 13.92 32.53 19.03
CA ILE A 127 14.88 31.98 18.06
C ILE A 127 16.14 31.63 18.85
N GLU A 128 16.45 30.34 18.93
CA GLU A 128 17.71 29.87 19.53
C GLU A 128 18.68 29.49 18.41
N LEU A 129 19.80 30.16 18.38
CA LEU A 129 20.95 29.76 17.57
C LEU A 129 21.61 28.56 18.26
N LYS A 130 21.57 27.40 17.60
CA LYS A 130 22.27 26.20 18.08
C LYS A 130 23.42 25.90 17.13
N SER A 131 24.60 25.71 17.72
CA SER A 131 25.72 25.10 16.99
C SER A 131 25.50 23.58 16.99
N LEU A 132 25.35 23.00 15.82
CA LEU A 132 25.28 21.54 15.67
C LEU A 132 26.73 21.00 15.61
N PRO A 133 26.95 19.78 16.14
CA PRO A 133 28.23 19.11 15.95
C PRO A 133 28.48 18.89 14.46
N GLU A 134 29.75 18.76 14.08
CA GLU A 134 30.11 18.40 12.71
C GLU A 134 29.52 17.05 12.35
N ILE A 135 28.61 17.04 11.39
CA ILE A 135 27.91 15.85 10.92
C ILE A 135 28.13 15.66 9.42
N LYS A 136 28.24 14.41 9.00
CA LYS A 136 28.22 14.08 7.58
C LYS A 136 26.77 14.12 7.08
N VAL A 137 26.50 14.90 6.05
CA VAL A 137 25.16 15.01 5.45
C VAL A 137 25.18 14.46 4.04
N ALA A 138 24.15 13.71 3.67
CA ALA A 138 23.87 13.41 2.29
C ALA A 138 23.11 14.61 1.69
N CYS A 139 23.65 15.16 0.61
CA CYS A 139 23.06 16.33 -0.05
C CYS A 139 22.53 15.94 -1.42
N PHE A 140 21.28 16.31 -1.70
CA PHE A 140 20.66 16.16 -3.00
C PHE A 140 20.19 17.54 -3.48
N ARG A 141 20.50 17.88 -4.73
CA ARG A 141 20.12 19.16 -5.33
C ARG A 141 19.25 18.93 -6.55
N LYS A 142 18.06 19.49 -6.53
CA LYS A 142 17.10 19.42 -7.66
C LYS A 142 16.28 20.71 -7.70
N THR A 143 15.92 21.13 -8.91
CA THR A 143 14.91 22.17 -9.09
C THR A 143 13.53 21.52 -9.02
N ILE A 144 12.66 22.07 -8.20
CA ILE A 144 11.28 21.62 -8.01
C ILE A 144 10.32 22.73 -8.44
N LYS A 145 9.12 22.36 -8.86
CA LYS A 145 8.09 23.31 -9.32
C LYS A 145 7.20 23.78 -8.16
N SER A 146 7.06 22.95 -7.13
CA SER A 146 6.26 23.28 -5.95
C SER A 146 6.80 22.55 -4.71
N TYR A 147 6.42 23.03 -3.52
CA TYR A 147 6.76 22.34 -2.26
C TYR A 147 6.11 20.96 -2.14
N ASP A 148 4.99 20.72 -2.79
CA ASP A 148 4.33 19.40 -2.80
C ASP A 148 5.22 18.33 -3.47
N GLU A 149 5.99 18.71 -4.49
CA GLU A 149 6.95 17.82 -5.14
C GLU A 149 8.05 17.33 -4.18
N LEU A 150 8.40 18.11 -3.16
CA LEU A 150 9.34 17.70 -2.11
C LEU A 150 8.86 16.48 -1.33
N PHE A 151 7.56 16.40 -1.04
CA PHE A 151 6.98 15.28 -0.29
C PHE A 151 7.02 13.96 -1.06
N GLU A 152 7.02 14.03 -2.39
CA GLU A 152 7.22 12.85 -3.24
C GLU A 152 8.70 12.53 -3.45
N LEU A 153 9.52 13.57 -3.59
CA LEU A 153 10.94 13.46 -3.90
C LEU A 153 11.76 12.85 -2.75
N ILE A 154 11.49 13.29 -1.52
CA ILE A 154 12.24 12.84 -0.34
C ILE A 154 12.06 11.34 -0.11
N PRO A 155 10.85 10.78 0.01
CA PRO A 155 10.69 9.35 0.23
C PRO A 155 11.01 8.49 -1.00
N GLY A 156 10.90 9.03 -2.19
CA GLY A 156 11.14 8.32 -3.43
C GLY A 156 12.62 8.32 -3.84
N GLU A 157 13.05 9.42 -4.41
CA GLU A 157 14.35 9.52 -5.08
C GLU A 157 15.51 9.66 -4.07
N VAL A 158 15.38 10.52 -3.05
CA VAL A 158 16.45 10.80 -2.10
C VAL A 158 16.78 9.55 -1.27
N PHE A 159 15.80 8.91 -0.66
CA PHE A 159 16.02 7.70 0.12
C PHE A 159 16.53 6.53 -0.72
N SER A 160 16.05 6.40 -1.96
CA SER A 160 16.55 5.37 -2.87
C SER A 160 18.03 5.55 -3.18
N GLN A 161 18.47 6.80 -3.40
CA GLN A 161 19.89 7.09 -3.65
C GLN A 161 20.74 6.91 -2.39
N MET A 162 20.24 7.30 -1.23
CA MET A 162 20.92 7.06 0.05
C MET A 162 21.13 5.57 0.31
N GLN A 163 20.14 4.73 0.08
CA GLN A 163 20.26 3.28 0.23
C GLN A 163 21.30 2.69 -0.73
N LYS A 164 21.29 3.14 -2.00
CA LYS A 164 22.30 2.70 -2.99
C LYS A 164 23.72 3.12 -2.62
N ALA A 165 23.86 4.25 -1.93
CA ALA A 165 25.13 4.76 -1.44
C ALA A 165 25.57 4.15 -0.09
N GLY A 166 24.75 3.23 0.48
CA GLY A 166 25.03 2.62 1.80
C GLY A 166 24.91 3.61 2.96
N CYS A 167 24.15 4.69 2.79
CA CYS A 167 23.93 5.68 3.85
C CYS A 167 22.79 5.24 4.77
N GLU A 168 23.02 5.27 6.08
CA GLU A 168 22.01 5.10 7.12
C GLU A 168 21.72 6.46 7.76
N CYS A 169 20.44 6.71 8.10
CA CYS A 169 20.08 7.91 8.85
C CYS A 169 20.60 7.80 10.29
N ALA A 170 21.25 8.83 10.78
CA ALA A 170 21.68 8.90 12.17
C ALA A 170 20.48 9.16 13.11
N GLU A 171 20.60 8.78 14.37
CA GLU A 171 19.62 9.18 15.41
C GLU A 171 20.25 10.24 16.34
N PRO A 172 19.62 11.41 16.50
CA PRO A 172 18.41 11.90 15.80
C PRO A 172 18.70 12.27 14.35
N ASP A 173 17.76 11.93 13.44
CA ASP A 173 17.91 12.32 12.04
C ASP A 173 17.55 13.81 11.87
N TYR A 174 18.46 14.52 11.22
CA TYR A 174 18.26 15.90 10.81
C TYR A 174 17.98 15.94 9.31
N CYS A 175 16.78 16.38 8.94
CA CYS A 175 16.44 16.66 7.56
C CYS A 175 16.14 18.17 7.45
N PHE A 176 16.81 18.84 6.52
CA PHE A 176 16.57 20.25 6.24
C PHE A 176 16.73 20.53 4.76
N THR A 177 15.98 21.49 4.28
CA THR A 177 16.07 22.03 2.92
C THR A 177 16.73 23.39 2.94
N ILE A 178 17.57 23.65 1.96
CA ILE A 178 18.17 24.97 1.73
C ILE A 178 17.63 25.46 0.39
N ASP A 179 16.87 26.54 0.44
CA ASP A 179 16.44 27.24 -0.75
C ASP A 179 17.58 28.16 -1.21
N HIS A 180 17.98 28.04 -2.47
CA HIS A 180 19.03 28.84 -3.10
C HIS A 180 18.49 30.05 -3.85
N ASN A 181 17.18 30.28 -3.86
CA ASN A 181 16.58 31.43 -4.51
C ASN A 181 16.79 32.72 -3.71
N LYS A 182 16.93 33.85 -4.42
CA LYS A 182 17.16 35.17 -3.81
C LYS A 182 15.88 35.87 -3.30
N GLY A 183 14.77 35.19 -3.18
CA GLY A 183 13.53 35.78 -2.70
C GLY A 183 12.48 34.72 -2.38
N PHE A 184 11.59 35.07 -1.47
CA PHE A 184 10.41 34.27 -1.19
C PHE A 184 9.36 34.55 -2.28
N ASN A 185 9.00 33.56 -3.08
CA ASN A 185 7.91 33.64 -4.04
C ASN A 185 6.70 32.93 -3.46
N GLU A 186 5.60 33.63 -3.22
CA GLU A 186 4.33 33.05 -2.78
C GLU A 186 3.72 32.09 -3.82
N ASP A 187 4.11 32.20 -5.09
CA ASP A 187 3.60 31.40 -6.20
C ASP A 187 4.33 30.06 -6.41
N GLY A 188 5.28 29.71 -5.55
CA GLY A 188 5.84 28.35 -5.47
C GLY A 188 6.73 27.90 -6.63
N GLU A 189 7.20 28.79 -7.50
CA GLU A 189 8.29 28.49 -8.43
C GLU A 189 9.64 28.65 -7.74
N LEU A 190 10.25 27.51 -7.42
CA LEU A 190 11.59 27.40 -6.82
C LEU A 190 12.63 27.01 -7.85
#